data_efaa360c38b9b72435638a71692730fc
#
_entry.id   efaa360c38b9b72435638a71692730fc
#
_cell.length_a   1.000
_cell.length_b   1.000
_cell.length_c   1.000
_cell.angle_alpha   90.00
_cell.angle_beta   90.00
_cell.angle_gamma   90.00
#
_symmetry.space_group_name_H-M   'P 1'
#
loop_
_entity.id
_entity.type
_entity.pdbx_description
1 polymer ?
#
loop_
_entity_poly.entity_id
_entity_poly.type
_entity_poly.pdbx_seq_one_letter_code
_entity_poly.pdbx_strand_id
1 'polypeptide(L)'
;MLLGRDMTFSRKILSRGIAIKSTKLKPSKLPGVSFASMRTLLGKLPPLLCALLATGAAAQVSALRATSSNHLNGSKSSYLQRASQQPIDWYPWGEEAFRKAKELDRPILLDLGAEWCPYCAQMDRESYERPEMAKFINDHFVSIKVDFDMQPEIAARLQRAQAYMNLPAGLPLTAFLSPSGKLYFGGGYFPAEPRGGKPSLGEMLEGALCLFREQRKTIESGGFDVWTQEGV
;
A
#
# COMPACT_ATOMS: atom_id res chain seq x y z
N MET A 1 6.52 -36.57 -18.52
CA MET A 1 5.68 -36.02 -19.60
C MET A 1 4.42 -35.45 -18.97
N LEU A 2 4.54 -34.31 -18.25
CA LEU A 2 3.44 -33.55 -17.65
C LEU A 2 3.94 -32.10 -17.39
N LEU A 3 4.19 -31.36 -18.48
CA LEU A 3 4.52 -29.95 -18.49
C LEU A 3 3.56 -29.28 -19.47
N GLY A 4 2.47 -28.72 -18.98
CA GLY A 4 1.57 -28.05 -19.92
C GLY A 4 0.26 -27.49 -19.39
N ARG A 5 0.10 -27.14 -18.10
CA ARG A 5 -1.20 -26.63 -17.65
C ARG A 5 -1.25 -25.24 -17.00
N ASP A 6 -0.16 -24.64 -16.56
CA ASP A 6 -0.26 -23.45 -15.70
C ASP A 6 0.26 -22.12 -16.26
N MET A 7 0.73 -22.07 -17.49
CA MET A 7 1.08 -20.79 -18.14
C MET A 7 -0.14 -19.97 -18.62
N THR A 8 -1.34 -20.52 -18.52
CA THR A 8 -2.57 -19.85 -18.98
C THR A 8 -3.19 -18.90 -17.97
N PHE A 9 -2.87 -19.04 -16.68
CA PHE A 9 -3.45 -18.21 -15.63
C PHE A 9 -2.92 -16.77 -15.69
N SER A 10 -1.60 -16.60 -15.70
CA SER A 10 -0.98 -15.25 -15.74
C SER A 10 -1.23 -14.54 -17.09
N ARG A 11 -1.20 -15.28 -18.22
CA ARG A 11 -1.51 -14.71 -19.55
C ARG A 11 -2.99 -14.36 -19.73
N LYS A 12 -3.91 -15.07 -19.10
CA LYS A 12 -5.35 -14.81 -19.20
C LYS A 12 -5.80 -13.58 -18.43
N ILE A 13 -5.08 -13.22 -17.35
CA ILE A 13 -5.30 -12.01 -16.59
C ILE A 13 -4.75 -10.79 -17.36
N LEU A 14 -3.58 -10.91 -17.98
CA LEU A 14 -2.96 -9.82 -18.76
C LEU A 14 -3.60 -9.64 -20.16
N SER A 15 -4.21 -10.68 -20.76
CA SER A 15 -4.83 -10.60 -22.08
C SER A 15 -6.30 -10.16 -22.07
N ARG A 16 -6.99 -10.24 -20.95
CA ARG A 16 -8.26 -9.55 -20.77
C ARG A 16 -7.96 -8.14 -20.31
N GLY A 17 -7.62 -7.28 -21.27
CA GLY A 17 -7.55 -5.83 -21.05
C GLY A 17 -8.86 -5.39 -20.39
N ILE A 18 -8.84 -5.29 -19.06
CA ILE A 18 -9.92 -4.67 -18.32
C ILE A 18 -9.83 -3.19 -18.67
N ALA A 19 -10.63 -2.79 -19.64
CA ALA A 19 -10.89 -1.38 -19.88
C ALA A 19 -11.56 -0.86 -18.60
N ILE A 20 -10.76 -0.31 -17.71
CA ILE A 20 -11.25 0.40 -16.52
C ILE A 20 -11.99 1.62 -17.06
N LYS A 21 -13.30 1.52 -17.16
CA LYS A 21 -14.15 2.69 -17.39
C LYS A 21 -13.91 3.63 -16.22
N SER A 22 -13.12 4.66 -16.47
CA SER A 22 -12.98 5.80 -15.57
C SER A 22 -14.36 6.40 -15.32
N THR A 23 -15.01 5.95 -14.29
CA THR A 23 -16.24 6.58 -13.80
C THR A 23 -15.78 7.81 -13.03
N LYS A 24 -15.75 8.96 -13.71
CA LYS A 24 -15.61 10.26 -13.07
C LYS A 24 -16.67 10.36 -11.97
N LEU A 25 -16.25 10.20 -10.72
CA LEU A 25 -17.11 10.54 -9.58
C LEU A 25 -17.46 12.03 -9.69
N LYS A 26 -18.72 12.31 -9.95
CA LYS A 26 -19.26 13.67 -9.83
C LYS A 26 -19.12 14.08 -8.37
N PRO A 27 -18.58 15.28 -8.07
CA PRO A 27 -18.56 15.78 -6.71
C PRO A 27 -20.03 15.93 -6.24
N SER A 28 -20.37 15.23 -5.16
CA SER A 28 -21.65 15.39 -4.48
C SER A 28 -21.72 16.83 -3.96
N LYS A 29 -22.73 17.58 -4.44
CA LYS A 29 -23.07 18.89 -3.90
C LYS A 29 -23.52 18.72 -2.45
N LEU A 30 -22.68 19.11 -1.51
CA LEU A 30 -23.12 19.38 -0.14
C LEU A 30 -24.04 20.59 -0.15
N PRO A 31 -25.15 20.59 0.62
CA PRO A 31 -26.07 21.71 0.67
C PRO A 31 -25.34 22.95 1.21
N GLY A 32 -25.49 24.05 0.45
CA GLY A 32 -24.77 25.28 0.66
C GLY A 32 -25.01 25.91 2.03
N VAL A 33 -23.95 26.03 2.79
CA VAL A 33 -23.86 27.01 3.88
C VAL A 33 -23.29 28.28 3.25
N SER A 34 -24.15 29.29 3.12
CA SER A 34 -23.75 30.59 2.57
C SER A 34 -22.72 31.28 3.45
N PHE A 35 -21.57 31.55 2.90
CA PHE A 35 -20.46 32.29 3.57
C PHE A 35 -20.85 33.73 3.99
N ALA A 36 -21.98 34.24 3.53
CA ALA A 36 -22.47 35.58 3.86
C ALA A 36 -23.03 35.68 5.29
N SER A 37 -23.53 34.57 5.86
CA SER A 37 -24.18 34.59 7.20
C SER A 37 -23.19 34.53 8.36
N MET A 38 -21.93 34.12 8.10
CA MET A 38 -20.92 33.95 9.16
C MET A 38 -20.19 35.24 9.53
N ARG A 39 -20.20 36.26 8.67
CA ARG A 39 -19.55 37.55 8.94
C ARG A 39 -20.31 38.42 9.93
N THR A 40 -21.62 38.24 10.11
CA THR A 40 -22.46 39.07 10.97
C THR A 40 -22.45 38.61 12.43
N LEU A 41 -22.04 37.38 12.72
CA LEU A 41 -21.96 36.84 14.08
C LEU A 41 -20.60 37.08 14.76
N LEU A 42 -19.49 37.22 13.98
CA LEU A 42 -18.16 37.44 14.53
C LEU A 42 -17.90 38.90 14.96
N GLY A 43 -18.71 39.85 14.51
CA GLY A 43 -18.51 41.28 14.79
C GLY A 43 -18.90 41.73 16.19
N LYS A 44 -19.42 40.85 17.05
CA LYS A 44 -19.89 41.21 18.42
C LYS A 44 -19.15 40.54 19.58
N LEU A 45 -18.06 39.82 19.29
CA LEU A 45 -17.24 39.18 20.33
C LEU A 45 -16.09 40.10 20.75
N PRO A 46 -15.83 40.28 22.07
CA PRO A 46 -14.71 41.08 22.53
C PRO A 46 -13.37 40.51 22.10
N PRO A 47 -12.35 41.33 21.78
CA PRO A 47 -11.08 40.87 21.20
C PRO A 47 -10.33 39.85 22.07
N LEU A 48 -10.57 39.84 23.38
CA LEU A 48 -9.98 38.88 24.29
C LEU A 48 -10.45 37.43 24.07
N LEU A 49 -11.66 37.24 23.61
CA LEU A 49 -12.22 35.90 23.38
C LEU A 49 -11.73 35.30 22.04
N CYS A 50 -11.43 36.12 21.03
CA CYS A 50 -10.82 35.68 19.79
C CYS A 50 -9.39 35.18 19.97
N ALA A 51 -8.61 35.77 20.89
CA ALA A 51 -7.24 35.35 21.17
C ALA A 51 -7.18 33.96 21.83
N LEU A 52 -8.13 33.64 22.71
CA LEU A 52 -8.21 32.34 23.39
C LEU A 52 -8.65 31.21 22.45
N LEU A 53 -9.47 31.49 21.44
CA LEU A 53 -9.89 30.50 20.46
C LEU A 53 -8.80 30.22 19.41
N ALA A 54 -7.97 31.20 19.08
CA ALA A 54 -6.86 31.02 18.12
C ALA A 54 -5.70 30.22 18.71
N THR A 55 -5.42 30.32 20.01
CA THR A 55 -4.36 29.54 20.66
C THR A 55 -4.74 28.08 20.87
N GLY A 56 -6.03 27.78 21.09
CA GLY A 56 -6.54 26.41 21.21
C GLY A 56 -6.49 25.62 19.89
N ALA A 57 -6.79 26.28 18.76
CA ALA A 57 -6.78 25.64 17.45
C ALA A 57 -5.35 25.31 16.97
N ALA A 58 -4.37 26.16 17.23
CA ALA A 58 -2.97 25.92 16.87
C ALA A 58 -2.36 24.77 17.68
N ALA A 59 -2.71 24.62 18.95
CA ALA A 59 -2.24 23.52 19.79
C ALA A 59 -2.88 22.16 19.38
N GLN A 60 -4.12 22.14 18.94
CA GLN A 60 -4.80 20.93 18.47
C GLN A 60 -4.27 20.47 17.11
N VAL A 61 -3.93 21.37 16.20
CA VAL A 61 -3.30 21.02 14.91
C VAL A 61 -1.88 20.48 15.12
N SER A 62 -1.16 20.97 16.14
CA SER A 62 0.16 20.43 16.49
C SER A 62 0.08 19.06 17.17
N ALA A 63 -0.96 18.77 17.94
CA ALA A 63 -1.18 17.49 18.60
C ALA A 63 -1.61 16.39 17.60
N LEU A 64 -2.28 16.73 16.49
CA LEU A 64 -2.61 15.80 15.39
C LEU A 64 -1.38 15.44 14.54
N ARG A 65 -0.25 16.08 14.75
CA ARG A 65 1.07 15.74 14.20
C ARG A 65 1.92 14.87 15.13
N ALA A 66 1.35 14.32 16.19
CA ALA A 66 1.98 13.21 16.88
C ALA A 66 2.05 12.06 15.89
N THR A 67 3.19 11.93 15.22
CA THR A 67 3.54 10.82 14.34
C THR A 67 3.44 9.55 15.17
N SER A 68 2.31 8.85 15.09
CA SER A 68 2.29 7.47 15.52
C SER A 68 3.26 6.75 14.59
N SER A 69 4.46 6.45 15.08
CA SER A 69 5.39 5.61 14.37
C SER A 69 4.69 4.27 14.14
N ASN A 70 4.79 3.75 12.92
CA ASN A 70 4.23 2.43 12.59
C ASN A 70 5.03 1.29 13.25
N HIS A 71 4.69 0.04 12.99
CA HIS A 71 5.29 -1.14 13.63
C HIS A 71 6.77 -1.38 13.29
N LEU A 72 7.39 -0.56 12.44
CA LEU A 72 8.82 -0.61 12.11
C LEU A 72 9.69 0.17 13.09
N ASN A 73 9.09 0.90 14.02
CA ASN A 73 9.83 1.69 15.00
C ASN A 73 10.74 0.80 15.84
N GLY A 74 11.99 1.22 16.02
CA GLY A 74 13.01 0.44 16.74
C GLY A 74 13.67 -0.67 15.91
N SER A 75 13.37 -0.79 14.62
CA SER A 75 14.10 -1.69 13.73
C SER A 75 15.60 -1.40 13.71
N LYS A 76 16.42 -2.45 13.62
CA LYS A 76 17.89 -2.32 13.45
C LYS A 76 18.28 -2.00 12.00
N SER A 77 17.38 -2.16 11.05
CA SER A 77 17.57 -1.81 9.65
C SER A 77 17.37 -0.30 9.45
N SER A 78 18.35 0.39 8.87
CA SER A 78 18.25 1.80 8.48
C SER A 78 17.12 2.03 7.47
N TYR A 79 16.95 1.10 6.53
CA TYR A 79 15.88 1.11 5.54
C TYR A 79 14.49 1.08 6.19
N LEU A 80 14.25 0.14 7.10
CA LEU A 80 12.98 0.03 7.83
C LEU A 80 12.79 1.16 8.84
N GLN A 81 13.85 1.61 9.50
CA GLN A 81 13.81 2.75 10.42
C GLN A 81 13.33 4.03 9.71
N ARG A 82 13.81 4.29 8.49
CA ARG A 82 13.33 5.41 7.68
C ARG A 82 11.84 5.26 7.34
N ALA A 83 11.42 4.06 6.95
CA ALA A 83 10.03 3.76 6.66
C ALA A 83 9.11 3.84 7.89
N SER A 84 9.65 3.77 9.11
CA SER A 84 8.86 3.95 10.34
C SER A 84 8.23 5.33 10.47
N GLN A 85 8.75 6.31 9.73
CA GLN A 85 8.24 7.69 9.70
C GLN A 85 7.21 7.94 8.58
N GLN A 86 6.98 6.95 7.71
CA GLN A 86 5.98 7.04 6.65
C GLN A 86 4.56 6.93 7.22
N PRO A 87 3.56 7.56 6.56
CA PRO A 87 2.17 7.54 7.03
C PRO A 87 1.46 6.19 6.80
N ILE A 88 2.12 5.23 6.16
CA ILE A 88 1.62 3.85 6.00
C ILE A 88 1.84 3.08 7.29
N ASP A 89 0.86 2.27 7.68
CA ASP A 89 0.92 1.38 8.83
C ASP A 89 1.72 0.11 8.49
N TRP A 90 3.03 0.29 8.33
CA TRP A 90 3.96 -0.77 7.98
C TRP A 90 4.21 -1.73 9.13
N TYR A 91 4.14 -3.01 8.84
CA TYR A 91 4.58 -4.12 9.69
C TYR A 91 5.93 -4.68 9.20
N PRO A 92 6.78 -5.17 10.09
CA PRO A 92 7.87 -6.07 9.70
C PRO A 92 7.30 -7.40 9.20
N TRP A 93 8.10 -8.17 8.45
CA TRP A 93 7.74 -9.55 8.13
C TRP A 93 7.57 -10.38 9.41
N GLY A 94 6.42 -11.01 9.58
CA GLY A 94 6.15 -11.85 10.75
C GLY A 94 4.67 -12.21 10.88
N GLU A 95 4.40 -13.15 11.78
CA GLU A 95 3.05 -13.69 12.02
C GLU A 95 2.01 -12.62 12.38
N GLU A 96 2.44 -11.53 13.03
CA GLU A 96 1.55 -10.44 13.45
C GLU A 96 0.84 -9.80 12.25
N ALA A 97 1.58 -9.47 11.19
CA ALA A 97 1.00 -8.88 9.99
C ALA A 97 0.00 -9.82 9.31
N PHE A 98 0.33 -11.11 9.19
CA PHE A 98 -0.56 -12.11 8.59
C PHE A 98 -1.80 -12.38 9.46
N ARG A 99 -1.65 -12.41 10.76
CA ARG A 99 -2.79 -12.49 11.69
C ARG A 99 -3.71 -11.29 11.53
N LYS A 100 -3.12 -10.09 11.47
CA LYS A 100 -3.87 -8.85 11.23
C LYS A 100 -4.61 -8.86 9.89
N ALA A 101 -3.97 -9.36 8.84
CA ALA A 101 -4.61 -9.50 7.53
C ALA A 101 -5.80 -10.47 7.56
N LYS A 102 -5.68 -11.58 8.29
CA LYS A 102 -6.78 -12.53 8.50
C LYS A 102 -7.93 -11.92 9.30
N GLU A 103 -7.62 -11.21 10.40
CA GLU A 103 -8.62 -10.55 11.25
C GLU A 103 -9.44 -9.51 10.48
N LEU A 104 -8.79 -8.74 9.61
CA LEU A 104 -9.43 -7.68 8.83
C LEU A 104 -9.99 -8.18 7.49
N ASP A 105 -9.73 -9.42 7.12
CA ASP A 105 -9.99 -10.00 5.79
C ASP A 105 -9.49 -9.10 4.64
N ARG A 106 -8.25 -8.61 4.77
CA ARG A 106 -7.60 -7.71 3.82
C ARG A 106 -6.40 -8.36 3.15
N PRO A 107 -6.16 -8.10 1.85
CA PRO A 107 -4.95 -8.53 1.20
C PRO A 107 -3.72 -7.83 1.80
N ILE A 108 -2.56 -8.43 1.61
CA ILE A 108 -1.28 -7.88 2.05
C ILE A 108 -0.62 -7.17 0.88
N LEU A 109 -0.19 -5.92 1.10
CA LEU A 109 0.79 -5.22 0.29
C LEU A 109 2.17 -5.48 0.87
N LEU A 110 3.06 -6.14 0.12
CA LEU A 110 4.42 -6.39 0.51
C LEU A 110 5.39 -5.59 -0.36
N ASP A 111 6.30 -4.86 0.28
CA ASP A 111 7.41 -4.16 -0.36
C ASP A 111 8.74 -4.75 0.12
N LEU A 112 9.50 -5.37 -0.80
CA LEU A 112 10.87 -5.81 -0.57
C LEU A 112 11.80 -4.79 -1.21
N GLY A 113 12.65 -4.18 -0.41
CA GLY A 113 13.60 -3.18 -0.86
C GLY A 113 14.91 -3.21 -0.09
N ALA A 114 15.77 -2.23 -0.35
CA ALA A 114 17.06 -2.09 0.29
C ALA A 114 17.47 -0.62 0.41
N GLU A 115 18.36 -0.32 1.35
CA GLU A 115 18.87 1.04 1.57
C GLU A 115 19.58 1.62 0.33
N TRP A 116 20.34 0.80 -0.37
CA TRP A 116 21.09 1.17 -1.58
C TRP A 116 20.28 1.20 -2.87
N CYS A 117 18.98 0.83 -2.83
CA CYS A 117 18.13 0.73 -4.02
C CYS A 117 17.55 2.10 -4.41
N PRO A 118 17.95 2.71 -5.53
CA PRO A 118 17.47 4.05 -5.91
C PRO A 118 15.99 4.07 -6.28
N TYR A 119 15.47 3.00 -6.91
CA TYR A 119 14.05 2.89 -7.24
C TYR A 119 13.18 2.66 -6.00
N CYS A 120 13.69 2.00 -4.96
CA CYS A 120 13.00 1.88 -3.68
C CYS A 120 12.84 3.26 -3.03
N ALA A 121 13.93 4.03 -2.94
CA ALA A 121 13.90 5.39 -2.42
C ALA A 121 13.03 6.34 -3.27
N GLN A 122 12.98 6.13 -4.58
CA GLN A 122 12.10 6.88 -5.46
C GLN A 122 10.62 6.57 -5.19
N MET A 123 10.27 5.29 -5.05
CA MET A 123 8.89 4.85 -4.79
C MET A 123 8.42 5.31 -3.40
N ASP A 124 9.30 5.31 -2.40
CA ASP A 124 9.03 5.88 -1.09
C ASP A 124 8.58 7.35 -1.23
N ARG A 125 9.39 8.20 -1.86
CA ARG A 125 9.10 9.64 -2.01
C ARG A 125 7.89 9.94 -2.90
N GLU A 126 7.76 9.22 -4.01
CA GLU A 126 6.71 9.50 -5.00
C GLU A 126 5.33 9.00 -4.57
N SER A 127 5.28 7.95 -3.73
CA SER A 127 4.04 7.23 -3.44
C SER A 127 3.81 7.01 -1.95
N TYR A 128 4.71 6.31 -1.24
CA TYR A 128 4.46 5.85 0.12
C TYR A 128 4.45 6.99 1.17
N GLU A 129 5.15 8.08 0.89
CA GLU A 129 5.15 9.28 1.75
C GLU A 129 3.94 10.20 1.53
N ARG A 130 3.10 9.92 0.51
CA ARG A 130 1.90 10.73 0.23
C ARG A 130 0.74 10.35 1.15
N PRO A 131 0.15 11.30 1.88
CA PRO A 131 -0.93 11.01 2.84
C PRO A 131 -2.16 10.35 2.20
N GLU A 132 -2.55 10.78 1.00
CA GLU A 132 -3.69 10.23 0.29
C GLU A 132 -3.46 8.77 -0.15
N MET A 133 -2.25 8.44 -0.61
CA MET A 133 -1.85 7.09 -0.96
C MET A 133 -1.79 6.20 0.29
N ALA A 134 -1.18 6.70 1.36
CA ALA A 134 -1.10 6.00 2.63
C ALA A 134 -2.49 5.72 3.20
N LYS A 135 -3.40 6.70 3.13
CA LYS A 135 -4.79 6.48 3.56
C LYS A 135 -5.45 5.35 2.79
N PHE A 136 -5.33 5.35 1.45
CA PHE A 136 -5.90 4.28 0.62
C PHE A 136 -5.31 2.91 0.99
N ILE A 137 -3.98 2.83 1.14
CA ILE A 137 -3.29 1.60 1.52
C ILE A 137 -3.77 1.11 2.89
N ASN A 138 -3.77 1.98 3.90
CA ASN A 138 -4.17 1.63 5.26
C ASN A 138 -5.64 1.21 5.37
N ASP A 139 -6.52 1.76 4.52
CA ASP A 139 -7.94 1.40 4.51
C ASP A 139 -8.20 0.02 3.88
N HIS A 140 -7.33 -0.44 2.98
CA HIS A 140 -7.62 -1.61 2.14
C HIS A 140 -6.62 -2.77 2.25
N PHE A 141 -5.42 -2.52 2.77
CA PHE A 141 -4.36 -3.51 2.87
C PHE A 141 -3.81 -3.60 4.29
N VAL A 142 -3.14 -4.69 4.59
CA VAL A 142 -2.13 -4.78 5.65
C VAL A 142 -0.78 -4.71 4.96
N SER A 143 0.09 -3.80 5.40
CA SER A 143 1.32 -3.49 4.67
C SER A 143 2.55 -4.07 5.35
N ILE A 144 3.36 -4.83 4.62
CA ILE A 144 4.61 -5.43 5.10
C ILE A 144 5.78 -4.82 4.33
N LYS A 145 6.79 -4.33 5.05
CA LYS A 145 8.05 -3.88 4.45
C LYS A 145 9.20 -4.77 4.89
N VAL A 146 10.00 -5.21 3.92
CA VAL A 146 11.10 -6.16 4.11
C VAL A 146 12.40 -5.54 3.64
N ASP A 147 13.44 -5.64 4.47
CA ASP A 147 14.80 -5.26 4.09
C ASP A 147 15.51 -6.47 3.49
N PHE A 148 15.96 -6.31 2.25
CA PHE A 148 16.66 -7.33 1.48
C PHE A 148 17.93 -7.84 2.16
N ASP A 149 18.72 -6.92 2.72
CA ASP A 149 20.03 -7.25 3.29
C ASP A 149 19.92 -7.83 4.71
N MET A 150 18.96 -7.33 5.49
CA MET A 150 18.77 -7.75 6.88
C MET A 150 17.94 -9.03 7.03
N GLN A 151 17.21 -9.41 5.98
CA GLN A 151 16.34 -10.61 5.99
C GLN A 151 16.59 -11.49 4.75
N PRO A 152 17.81 -12.00 4.55
CA PRO A 152 18.20 -12.70 3.32
C PRO A 152 17.39 -13.96 3.03
N GLU A 153 16.94 -14.68 4.05
CA GLU A 153 16.07 -15.86 3.87
C GLU A 153 14.70 -15.49 3.33
N ILE A 154 14.10 -14.41 3.85
CA ILE A 154 12.83 -13.89 3.37
C ILE A 154 12.97 -13.32 1.97
N ALA A 155 14.02 -12.55 1.72
CA ALA A 155 14.34 -12.03 0.40
C ALA A 155 14.46 -13.15 -0.63
N ALA A 156 15.17 -14.22 -0.31
CA ALA A 156 15.31 -15.39 -1.20
C ALA A 156 13.96 -16.09 -1.48
N ARG A 157 13.06 -16.19 -0.49
CA ARG A 157 11.70 -16.71 -0.70
C ARG A 157 10.90 -15.84 -1.66
N LEU A 158 10.93 -14.53 -1.44
CA LEU A 158 10.21 -13.56 -2.27
C LEU A 158 10.77 -13.51 -3.69
N GLN A 159 12.08 -13.63 -3.86
CA GLN A 159 12.69 -13.74 -5.20
C GLN A 159 12.27 -15.03 -5.94
N ARG A 160 12.15 -16.17 -5.24
CA ARG A 160 11.59 -17.38 -5.84
C ARG A 160 10.14 -17.20 -6.27
N ALA A 161 9.33 -16.56 -5.43
CA ALA A 161 7.94 -16.22 -5.76
C ALA A 161 7.87 -15.28 -6.97
N GLN A 162 8.77 -14.28 -7.03
CA GLN A 162 8.92 -13.36 -8.16
C GLN A 162 9.23 -14.11 -9.46
N ALA A 163 10.19 -15.04 -9.43
CA ALA A 163 10.53 -15.86 -10.57
C ALA A 163 9.40 -16.81 -11.00
N TYR A 164 8.71 -17.44 -10.04
CA TYR A 164 7.55 -18.30 -10.30
C TYR A 164 6.43 -17.54 -11.01
N MET A 165 6.16 -16.32 -10.61
CA MET A 165 5.13 -15.45 -11.20
C MET A 165 5.59 -14.76 -12.49
N ASN A 166 6.82 -15.01 -12.96
CA ASN A 166 7.43 -14.30 -14.09
C ASN A 166 7.41 -12.77 -13.94
N LEU A 167 7.57 -12.29 -12.72
CA LEU A 167 7.69 -10.86 -12.44
C LEU A 167 9.10 -10.36 -12.79
N PRO A 168 9.27 -9.06 -13.12
CA PRO A 168 10.60 -8.50 -13.37
C PRO A 168 11.55 -8.71 -12.19
N ALA A 169 12.73 -9.23 -12.42
CA ALA A 169 13.75 -9.41 -11.39
C ALA A 169 14.27 -8.07 -10.86
N GLY A 170 14.74 -8.05 -9.62
CA GLY A 170 15.34 -6.88 -8.97
C GLY A 170 14.47 -6.24 -7.90
N LEU A 171 14.89 -5.04 -7.47
CA LEU A 171 14.23 -4.25 -6.42
C LEU A 171 13.71 -2.91 -6.98
N PRO A 172 12.63 -2.36 -6.39
CA PRO A 172 11.79 -3.00 -5.39
C PRO A 172 11.01 -4.17 -5.95
N LEU A 173 10.62 -5.12 -5.11
CA LEU A 173 9.55 -6.06 -5.40
C LEU A 173 8.30 -5.60 -4.65
N THR A 174 7.29 -5.20 -5.41
CA THR A 174 5.95 -4.92 -4.88
C THR A 174 5.09 -6.15 -5.12
N ALA A 175 4.63 -6.78 -4.06
CA ALA A 175 3.88 -8.04 -4.12
C ALA A 175 2.56 -7.94 -3.37
N PHE A 176 1.55 -8.64 -3.88
CA PHE A 176 0.24 -8.72 -3.25
C PHE A 176 -0.06 -10.16 -2.88
N LEU A 177 -0.30 -10.37 -1.57
CA LEU A 177 -0.57 -11.70 -1.03
C LEU A 177 -1.96 -11.75 -0.43
N SER A 178 -2.53 -12.96 -0.43
CA SER A 178 -3.70 -13.22 0.40
C SER A 178 -3.32 -13.27 1.88
N PRO A 179 -4.29 -13.18 2.81
CA PRO A 179 -4.02 -13.33 4.24
C PRO A 179 -3.38 -14.66 4.64
N SER A 180 -3.51 -15.69 3.82
CA SER A 180 -2.86 -16.99 4.01
C SER A 180 -1.41 -17.04 3.50
N GLY A 181 -0.95 -15.99 2.79
CA GLY A 181 0.40 -15.93 2.23
C GLY A 181 0.52 -16.39 0.77
N LYS A 182 -0.59 -16.48 0.03
CA LYS A 182 -0.56 -16.79 -1.39
C LYS A 182 -0.28 -15.55 -2.22
N LEU A 183 0.88 -15.51 -2.90
CA LEU A 183 1.22 -14.46 -3.85
C LEU A 183 0.34 -14.62 -5.10
N TYR A 184 -0.40 -13.58 -5.47
CA TYR A 184 -1.32 -13.61 -6.60
C TYR A 184 -1.10 -12.49 -7.63
N PHE A 185 -0.40 -11.42 -7.25
CA PHE A 185 -0.15 -10.29 -8.12
C PHE A 185 1.10 -9.53 -7.67
N GLY A 186 1.76 -8.78 -8.58
CA GLY A 186 2.91 -7.99 -8.21
C GLY A 186 3.68 -7.44 -9.39
N GLY A 187 4.81 -6.80 -9.08
CA GLY A 187 5.73 -6.20 -10.03
C GLY A 187 6.95 -5.61 -9.34
N GLY A 188 7.67 -4.78 -10.07
CA GLY A 188 8.81 -4.04 -9.52
C GLY A 188 8.41 -2.63 -9.07
N TYR A 189 9.16 -1.65 -9.53
CA TYR A 189 8.89 -0.23 -9.32
C TYR A 189 7.64 0.22 -10.11
N PHE A 190 6.73 0.89 -9.40
CA PHE A 190 5.56 1.56 -9.97
C PHE A 190 5.63 3.06 -9.69
N PRO A 191 5.55 3.93 -10.73
CA PRO A 191 5.54 5.37 -10.54
C PRO A 191 4.25 5.84 -9.84
N ALA A 192 4.26 7.07 -9.31
CA ALA A 192 3.06 7.68 -8.74
C ALA A 192 1.96 7.93 -9.78
N GLU A 193 2.38 8.31 -10.99
CA GLU A 193 1.51 8.52 -12.16
C GLU A 193 1.96 7.60 -13.30
N PRO A 194 1.06 7.15 -14.19
CA PRO A 194 1.43 6.30 -15.31
C PRO A 194 2.47 6.98 -16.20
N ARG A 195 3.59 6.29 -16.46
CA ARG A 195 4.64 6.80 -17.35
C ARG A 195 5.46 5.70 -18.00
N GLY A 196 5.93 5.95 -19.24
CA GLY A 196 6.78 5.00 -19.94
C GLY A 196 6.15 3.62 -20.14
N GLY A 197 4.83 3.55 -20.30
CA GLY A 197 4.09 2.31 -20.45
C GLY A 197 3.91 1.51 -19.14
N LYS A 198 4.37 2.05 -18.00
CA LYS A 198 4.14 1.46 -16.69
C LYS A 198 2.90 2.06 -16.04
N PRO A 199 2.04 1.24 -15.44
CA PRO A 199 0.93 1.72 -14.63
C PRO A 199 1.44 2.42 -13.36
N SER A 200 0.60 3.27 -12.77
CA SER A 200 0.87 3.87 -11.47
C SER A 200 0.71 2.85 -10.34
N LEU A 201 1.30 3.15 -9.16
CA LEU A 201 1.05 2.35 -7.97
C LEU A 201 -0.44 2.30 -7.61
N GLY A 202 -1.17 3.42 -7.76
CA GLY A 202 -2.61 3.47 -7.52
C GLY A 202 -3.40 2.48 -8.37
N GLU A 203 -3.14 2.44 -9.69
CA GLU A 203 -3.77 1.47 -10.59
C GLU A 203 -3.44 0.02 -10.21
N MET A 204 -2.20 -0.24 -9.75
CA MET A 204 -1.80 -1.58 -9.30
C MET A 204 -2.49 -1.99 -8.00
N LEU A 205 -2.64 -1.08 -7.04
CA LEU A 205 -3.38 -1.31 -5.80
C LEU A 205 -4.86 -1.61 -6.06
N GLU A 206 -5.51 -0.81 -6.90
CA GLU A 206 -6.91 -1.03 -7.29
C GLU A 206 -7.10 -2.37 -8.00
N GLY A 207 -6.19 -2.69 -8.94
CA GLY A 207 -6.20 -3.98 -9.66
C GLY A 207 -6.01 -5.17 -8.72
N ALA A 208 -5.06 -5.10 -7.78
CA ALA A 208 -4.83 -6.13 -6.79
C ALA A 208 -6.05 -6.35 -5.88
N LEU A 209 -6.68 -5.26 -5.45
CA LEU A 209 -7.88 -5.31 -4.61
C LEU A 209 -9.08 -5.92 -5.35
N CYS A 210 -9.26 -5.56 -6.62
CA CYS A 210 -10.29 -6.14 -7.49
C CYS A 210 -10.08 -7.65 -7.65
N LEU A 211 -8.85 -8.08 -8.00
CA LEU A 211 -8.50 -9.50 -8.14
C LEU A 211 -8.75 -10.27 -6.83
N PHE A 212 -8.35 -9.72 -5.70
CA PHE A 212 -8.55 -10.33 -4.39
C PHE A 212 -10.04 -10.57 -4.08
N ARG A 213 -10.90 -9.63 -4.43
CA ARG A 213 -12.35 -9.73 -4.20
C ARG A 213 -13.02 -10.72 -5.16
N GLU A 214 -12.65 -10.67 -6.44
CA GLU A 214 -13.33 -11.45 -7.48
C GLU A 214 -12.79 -12.87 -7.62
N GLN A 215 -11.48 -13.08 -7.35
CA GLN A 215 -10.78 -14.33 -7.61
C GLN A 215 -10.31 -15.05 -6.33
N ARG A 216 -10.93 -14.74 -5.17
CA ARG A 216 -10.49 -15.25 -3.86
C ARG A 216 -10.22 -16.74 -3.83
N LYS A 217 -11.16 -17.56 -4.31
CA LYS A 217 -11.03 -19.02 -4.32
C LYS A 217 -9.86 -19.49 -5.16
N THR A 218 -9.67 -18.88 -6.32
CA THR A 218 -8.57 -19.21 -7.24
C THR A 218 -7.21 -18.81 -6.66
N ILE A 219 -7.14 -17.67 -5.98
CA ILE A 219 -5.93 -17.21 -5.29
C ILE A 219 -5.53 -18.19 -4.19
N GLU A 220 -6.47 -18.59 -3.35
CA GLU A 220 -6.19 -19.50 -2.24
C GLU A 220 -5.81 -20.93 -2.70
N SER A 221 -6.30 -21.38 -3.85
CA SER A 221 -5.99 -22.70 -4.39
C SER A 221 -4.79 -22.75 -5.35
N GLY A 222 -4.37 -21.63 -5.92
CA GLY A 222 -3.40 -21.61 -7.03
C GLY A 222 -2.27 -20.57 -6.91
N GLY A 223 -2.23 -19.77 -5.84
CA GLY A 223 -1.17 -18.79 -5.61
C GLY A 223 0.12 -19.44 -5.10
N PHE A 224 1.28 -18.82 -5.39
CA PHE A 224 2.55 -19.24 -4.79
C PHE A 224 2.54 -19.01 -3.27
N ASP A 225 2.76 -20.08 -2.51
CA ASP A 225 2.78 -20.00 -1.06
C ASP A 225 4.15 -19.54 -0.55
N VAL A 226 4.21 -18.35 0.02
CA VAL A 226 5.46 -17.78 0.52
C VAL A 226 5.98 -18.47 1.79
N TRP A 227 5.16 -19.28 2.47
CA TRP A 227 5.55 -20.05 3.65
C TRP A 227 6.18 -21.38 3.29
N THR A 228 5.50 -22.19 2.47
CA THR A 228 5.97 -23.51 2.03
C THR A 228 6.95 -23.42 0.86
N GLN A 229 6.94 -22.30 0.13
CA GLN A 229 7.73 -22.05 -1.08
C GLN A 229 7.34 -22.96 -2.24
N GLU A 230 6.12 -23.46 -2.23
CA GLU A 230 5.56 -24.31 -3.28
C GLU A 230 4.53 -23.52 -4.09
N GLY A 231 4.59 -23.70 -5.41
CA GLY A 231 3.50 -23.34 -6.30
C GLY A 231 2.54 -24.52 -6.42
N VAL A 232 1.26 -24.27 -6.27
CA VAL A 232 0.20 -25.27 -6.44
C VAL A 232 -0.25 -25.31 -7.89
#